data_754105676110e1936fd0a7c70aa7500f
#
_entry.id   754105676110e1936fd0a7c70aa7500f
#
_cell.length_a   1.000
_cell.length_b   1.000
_cell.length_c   1.000
_cell.angle_alpha   90.00
_cell.angle_beta   90.00
_cell.angle_gamma   90.00
#
_symmetry.space_group_name_H-M   'P 1'
#
loop_
_entity.id
_entity.type
_entity.pdbx_description
1 polymer ?
#
loop_
_entity_poly.entity_id
_entity_poly.type
_entity_poly.pdbx_seq_one_letter_code
_entity_poly.pdbx_strand_id
1 'polypeptide(L)' 'METDLDKIYIFKTNIEQLCTDCKVTKTLNNHADILQWSVDTDDVDYVLRIVSETLTVKTIINIINDLGHECQELN' A
#
# COMPACT_ATOMS: atom_id res chain seq x y z
N MET A 1 6.56 -20.95 -12.37
CA MET A 1 6.50 -20.55 -11.92
C MET A 1 6.44 -19.75 -11.30
N GLU A 2 6.17 -19.73 -11.02
CA GLU A 2 6.08 -19.19 -10.37
C GLU A 2 5.83 -18.37 -9.72
N THR A 3 5.64 -18.28 -9.36
CA THR A 3 5.09 -17.75 -8.34
C THR A 3 5.63 -16.57 -7.75
N ASP A 4 6.68 -16.17 -8.15
CA ASP A 4 7.29 -14.94 -7.81
C ASP A 4 6.52 -13.78 -8.32
N LEU A 5 5.43 -14.04 -8.91
CA LEU A 5 4.56 -13.02 -9.39
C LEU A 5 3.99 -12.20 -8.29
N ASP A 6 3.89 -12.80 -7.10
CA ASP A 6 3.19 -12.14 -6.04
C ASP A 6 4.16 -11.50 -5.08
N LYS A 7 4.76 -10.43 -5.51
CA LYS A 7 5.58 -9.66 -4.61
C LYS A 7 4.68 -8.86 -3.69
N ILE A 8 4.77 -9.17 -2.42
CA ILE A 8 3.99 -8.51 -1.40
C ILE A 8 4.89 -7.57 -0.63
N TYR A 9 4.52 -6.31 -0.58
CA TYR A 9 5.24 -5.29 0.16
C TYR A 9 4.43 -4.90 1.38
N ILE A 10 5.10 -4.78 2.51
CA ILE A 10 4.45 -4.49 3.79
C ILE A 10 5.04 -3.22 4.37
N PHE A 11 4.15 -2.29 4.74
CA PHE A 11 4.55 -0.98 5.22
C PHE A 11 3.85 -0.62 6.50
N LYS A 12 4.54 0.14 7.34
CA LYS A 12 3.95 0.84 8.47
C LYS A 12 3.46 2.19 7.98
N THR A 13 2.24 2.56 8.31
CA THR A 13 1.68 3.83 7.86
C THR A 13 0.96 4.53 9.02
N ASN A 14 0.40 5.70 8.74
CA ASN A 14 -0.50 6.37 9.67
C ASN A 14 -1.91 6.47 9.07
N ILE A 15 -2.27 5.54 8.22
CA ILE A 15 -3.60 5.50 7.62
C ILE A 15 -4.57 4.93 8.65
N GLU A 16 -5.25 5.80 9.37
CA GLU A 16 -6.10 5.40 10.49
C GLU A 16 -7.50 4.97 10.08
N GLN A 17 -7.93 5.45 8.93
CA GLN A 17 -9.28 5.15 8.43
C GLN A 17 -9.25 4.95 6.94
N LEU A 18 -10.10 4.05 6.48
CA LEU A 18 -10.34 3.86 5.06
C LEU A 18 -11.81 4.11 4.78
N CYS A 19 -12.08 4.83 3.71
CA CYS A 19 -13.44 4.99 3.22
C CYS A 19 -13.41 4.86 1.72
N THR A 20 -14.56 4.59 1.12
CA THR A 20 -14.62 4.36 -0.32
C THR A 20 -14.25 5.61 -1.11
N ASP A 21 -14.44 6.78 -0.51
CA ASP A 21 -14.16 8.05 -1.19
C ASP A 21 -12.83 8.67 -0.81
N CYS A 22 -12.04 8.01 0.02
CA CYS A 22 -10.74 8.53 0.42
C CYS A 22 -9.78 8.52 -0.75
N LYS A 23 -8.88 9.50 -0.78
CA LYS A 23 -7.87 9.56 -1.84
C LYS A 23 -7.02 8.30 -1.88
N VAL A 24 -6.68 7.76 -0.71
CA VAL A 24 -5.90 6.53 -0.64
C VAL A 24 -6.61 5.41 -1.36
N THR A 25 -7.89 5.20 -1.02
CA THR A 25 -8.67 4.12 -1.62
C THR A 25 -8.75 4.29 -3.13
N LYS A 26 -9.08 5.49 -3.59
CA LYS A 26 -9.21 5.74 -5.02
C LYS A 26 -7.89 5.57 -5.75
N THR A 27 -6.81 6.09 -5.18
CA THR A 27 -5.51 6.02 -5.82
C THR A 27 -5.05 4.58 -5.94
N LEU A 28 -5.17 3.81 -4.88
CA LEU A 28 -4.70 2.43 -4.90
C LEU A 28 -5.57 1.54 -5.77
N ASN A 29 -6.89 1.78 -5.78
CA ASN A 29 -7.79 1.00 -6.63
C ASN A 29 -7.60 1.30 -8.11
N ASN A 30 -7.20 2.51 -8.44
CA ASN A 30 -7.06 2.92 -9.84
C ASN A 30 -5.64 2.75 -10.38
N HIS A 31 -4.70 2.33 -9.53
CA HIS A 31 -3.32 2.19 -9.96
C HIS A 31 -3.15 0.88 -10.73
N ALA A 32 -2.74 0.98 -11.98
CA ALA A 32 -2.67 -0.18 -12.86
C ALA A 32 -1.67 -1.23 -12.38
N ASP A 33 -0.64 -0.81 -11.67
CA ASP A 33 0.43 -1.70 -11.23
C ASP A 33 0.17 -2.33 -9.87
N ILE A 34 -0.89 -1.95 -9.20
CA ILE A 34 -1.27 -2.54 -7.92
C ILE A 34 -2.32 -3.60 -8.17
N LEU A 35 -1.95 -4.85 -7.93
CA LEU A 35 -2.83 -5.99 -8.15
C LEU A 35 -3.83 -6.15 -7.03
N GLN A 36 -3.38 -5.88 -5.82
CA GLN A 36 -4.20 -6.03 -4.63
C GLN A 36 -3.58 -5.22 -3.50
N TRP A 37 -4.40 -4.72 -2.60
CA TRP A 37 -3.89 -3.98 -1.45
C TRP A 37 -4.88 -4.05 -0.30
N SER A 38 -4.38 -3.84 0.91
CA SER A 38 -5.22 -3.75 2.10
C SER A 38 -4.48 -2.96 3.18
N VAL A 39 -5.24 -2.40 4.11
CA VAL A 39 -4.68 -1.75 5.29
C VAL A 39 -5.32 -2.37 6.51
N ASP A 40 -4.50 -2.81 7.45
CA ASP A 40 -4.97 -3.37 8.70
C ASP A 40 -5.05 -2.24 9.74
N THR A 41 -6.24 -1.65 9.87
CA THR A 41 -6.43 -0.53 10.77
C THR A 41 -6.55 -0.95 12.23
N ASP A 42 -6.64 -2.25 12.48
CA ASP A 42 -6.64 -2.76 13.85
C ASP A 42 -5.23 -2.93 14.41
N ASP A 43 -4.23 -2.90 13.53
CA ASP A 43 -2.85 -3.01 13.95
C ASP A 43 -2.34 -1.65 14.40
N VAL A 44 -1.48 -1.63 15.43
CA VAL A 44 -0.94 -0.37 15.94
C VAL A 44 -0.08 0.35 14.90
N ASP A 45 0.44 -0.38 13.92
CA ASP A 45 1.28 0.17 12.86
C ASP A 45 0.49 0.51 11.60
N TYR A 46 -0.82 0.32 11.60
CA TYR A 46 -1.68 0.55 10.43
C TYR A 46 -1.03 -0.02 9.17
N VAL A 47 -0.83 -1.34 9.19
CA VAL A 47 -0.02 -2.03 8.19
C VAL A 47 -0.69 -2.00 6.83
N LEU A 48 0.04 -1.51 5.83
CA LEU A 48 -0.38 -1.52 4.43
C LEU A 48 0.31 -2.67 3.73
N ARG A 49 -0.48 -3.50 3.06
CA ARG A 49 0.04 -4.57 2.21
C ARG A 49 -0.31 -4.26 0.77
N ILE A 50 0.68 -4.35 -0.09
CA ILE A 50 0.48 -4.11 -1.52
C ILE A 50 1.09 -5.28 -2.29
N VAL A 51 0.30 -5.82 -3.21
CA VAL A 51 0.76 -6.85 -4.14
C VAL A 51 0.99 -6.18 -5.48
N SER A 52 2.21 -6.29 -5.99
CA SER A 52 2.55 -5.70 -7.28
C SER A 52 3.73 -6.46 -7.87
N GLU A 53 3.76 -6.56 -9.21
CA GLU A 53 4.87 -7.18 -9.90
C GLU A 53 5.89 -6.15 -10.36
N THR A 54 5.50 -4.90 -10.47
CA THR A 54 6.34 -3.89 -11.12
C THR A 54 6.75 -2.74 -10.22
N LEU A 55 6.01 -2.47 -9.16
CA LEU A 55 6.33 -1.36 -8.28
C LEU A 55 7.49 -1.71 -7.36
N THR A 56 8.23 -0.67 -6.96
CA THR A 56 9.29 -0.83 -5.98
C THR A 56 8.83 -0.26 -4.66
N VAL A 57 9.54 -0.61 -3.58
CA VAL A 57 9.28 -0.07 -2.25
C VAL A 57 9.28 1.45 -2.28
N LYS A 58 10.28 2.02 -2.90
CA LYS A 58 10.42 3.48 -2.93
C LYS A 58 9.26 4.15 -3.64
N THR A 59 8.81 3.56 -4.75
CA THR A 59 7.69 4.11 -5.50
C THR A 59 6.41 4.10 -4.67
N ILE A 60 6.18 3.00 -3.96
CA ILE A 60 4.98 2.89 -3.11
C ILE A 60 5.03 3.92 -2.00
N ILE A 61 6.19 4.08 -1.35
CA ILE A 61 6.35 5.08 -0.31
C ILE A 61 6.04 6.48 -0.85
N ASN A 62 6.53 6.79 -2.04
CA ASN A 62 6.26 8.09 -2.65
C ASN A 62 4.78 8.29 -2.94
N ILE A 63 4.09 7.26 -3.40
CA ILE A 63 2.65 7.36 -3.66
C ILE A 63 1.91 7.69 -2.38
N ILE A 64 2.22 7.00 -1.30
CA ILE A 64 1.52 7.20 -0.03
C ILE A 64 1.86 8.56 0.56
N ASN A 65 3.12 8.98 0.47
CA ASN A 65 3.52 10.30 0.96
C ASN A 65 2.83 11.42 0.19
N ASP A 66 2.67 11.24 -1.11
CA ASP A 66 1.97 12.23 -1.94
C ASP A 66 0.50 12.37 -1.55
N LEU A 67 -0.06 11.34 -0.94
CA LEU A 67 -1.43 11.37 -0.45
C LEU A 67 -1.55 12.00 0.93
N GLY A 68 -0.42 12.41 1.51
CA GLY A 68 -0.44 13.06 2.82
C GLY A 68 -0.28 12.11 3.99
N HIS A 69 0.17 10.89 3.74
CA HIS A 69 0.35 9.90 4.80
C HIS A 69 1.81 9.51 4.93
N GLU A 70 2.15 8.98 6.10
CA GLU A 70 3.47 8.43 6.33
C GLU A 70 3.50 6.99 5.88
N CYS A 71 4.65 6.56 5.37
CA CYS A 71 4.80 5.20 4.90
C CYS A 71 6.25 4.78 5.07
N GLN A 72 6.45 3.64 5.71
CA GLN A 72 7.78 3.14 6.00
C GLN A 72 7.76 1.63 5.82
N GLU A 73 8.78 1.09 5.17
CA GLU A 73 8.85 -0.34 4.94
C GLU A 73 8.98 -1.09 6.26
N LEU A 74 8.19 -2.15 6.40
CA LEU A 74 8.27 -3.06 7.53
C LEU A 74 8.96 -4.34 7.07
N ASN A 75 10.00 -4.71 7.78
CA ASN A 75 10.68 -5.97 7.51
C ASN A 75 10.47 -6.95 8.63
#